data_b6e97bef238d86bb0df07af84bcb6564
#
_entry.id   b6e97bef238d86bb0df07af84bcb6564
#
_cell.length_a   1.000
_cell.length_b   1.000
_cell.length_c   1.000
_cell.angle_alpha   90.00
_cell.angle_beta   90.00
_cell.angle_gamma   90.00
#
_symmetry.space_group_name_H-M   'P 1'
#
loop_
_entity.id
_entity.type
_entity.pdbx_description
1 polymer ?
#
loop_
_entity_poly.entity_id
_entity_poly.type
_entity_poly.pdbx_seq_one_letter_code
_entity_poly.pdbx_strand_id
1 'polypeptide(L)'
;MDLETGTGKVLPVYIEEEMQKSYIDYAMSVIVQRALPDVRDGLKPVHRRILYAMQEAGMASNKPYKKSARIVGEVLGKYHPHGDTSVYDAIVRLAQNFSTRYLMVDGHGNFGSVDGDSAAAMRYTEVRMAKVAEVMLEDIEKETVDFVPNYDESLKEPSVLPAKVPALLINGSAGIAVGMATNIPPHNLSEVVDGLIMLIDNSDIEIPELMTAIKGPDFPTGATILGTEGIRSAYTTGRGIVKIRAQAEIEPMQKLSLIHI
;
A
#
# COMPACT_ATOMS: atom_id res chain seq x y z
N MET A 1 27.75 28.45 40.29
CA MET A 1 26.58 27.84 41.00
C MET A 1 26.62 26.38 40.65
N ASP A 2 27.36 25.62 41.48
CA ASP A 2 27.59 24.20 41.25
C ASP A 2 26.35 23.43 41.62
N LEU A 3 25.72 22.82 40.62
CA LEU A 3 24.66 21.82 40.81
C LEU A 3 25.33 20.44 40.95
N GLU A 4 25.83 20.17 42.12
CA GLU A 4 26.11 18.80 42.55
C GLU A 4 24.78 18.11 42.88
N THR A 5 24.24 17.37 41.91
CA THR A 5 23.21 16.38 42.22
C THR A 5 23.32 15.19 41.26
N GLY A 6 23.78 14.05 41.79
CA GLY A 6 23.61 12.75 41.16
C GLY A 6 24.87 12.16 40.54
N THR A 7 25.06 10.88 40.75
CA THR A 7 26.17 10.01 40.33
C THR A 7 26.19 9.74 38.81
N GLY A 8 25.89 10.72 37.97
CA GLY A 8 25.89 10.59 36.51
C GLY A 8 26.97 11.47 35.86
N LYS A 9 27.63 10.98 34.81
CA LYS A 9 28.56 11.76 33.99
C LYS A 9 27.74 12.62 33.01
N VAL A 10 27.81 13.94 33.13
CA VAL A 10 27.21 14.86 32.15
C VAL A 10 28.19 15.00 30.96
N LEU A 11 27.69 14.63 29.78
CA LEU A 11 28.42 14.81 28.52
C LEU A 11 27.80 15.99 27.76
N PRO A 12 28.61 16.96 27.31
CA PRO A 12 28.12 18.03 26.46
C PRO A 12 27.76 17.47 25.07
N VAL A 13 26.58 17.84 24.56
CA VAL A 13 26.14 17.50 23.21
C VAL A 13 25.77 18.80 22.50
N TYR A 14 26.32 19.01 21.30
CA TYR A 14 25.95 20.16 20.47
C TYR A 14 24.61 19.91 19.80
N ILE A 15 23.72 20.87 19.88
CA ILE A 15 22.35 20.75 19.34
C ILE A 15 22.34 20.50 17.83
N GLU A 16 23.29 21.08 17.11
CA GLU A 16 23.45 20.94 15.67
C GLU A 16 23.76 19.47 15.30
N GLU A 17 24.65 18.82 16.02
CA GLU A 17 25.03 17.42 15.79
C GLU A 17 23.87 16.47 16.13
N GLU A 18 23.19 16.72 17.25
CA GLU A 18 22.05 15.91 17.67
C GLU A 18 20.88 16.05 16.71
N MET A 19 20.57 17.26 16.26
CA MET A 19 19.51 17.51 15.27
C MET A 19 19.83 16.85 13.93
N GLN A 20 21.07 16.97 13.45
CA GLN A 20 21.48 16.35 12.19
C GLN A 20 21.35 14.83 12.24
N LYS A 21 21.83 14.19 13.31
CA LYS A 21 21.73 12.75 13.50
C LYS A 21 20.27 12.31 13.60
N SER A 22 19.48 12.93 14.46
CA SER A 22 18.07 12.60 14.67
C SER A 22 17.24 12.79 13.40
N TYR A 23 17.55 13.83 12.60
CA TYR A 23 16.86 14.07 11.33
C TYR A 23 17.19 12.99 10.28
N ILE A 24 18.47 12.57 10.20
CA ILE A 24 18.89 11.48 9.30
C ILE A 24 18.20 10.17 9.71
N ASP A 25 18.22 9.83 10.99
CA ASP A 25 17.58 8.62 11.51
C ASP A 25 16.06 8.62 11.25
N TYR A 26 15.40 9.76 11.45
CA TYR A 26 13.99 9.94 11.11
C TYR A 26 13.73 9.79 9.61
N ALA A 27 14.53 10.45 8.76
CA ALA A 27 14.41 10.38 7.32
C ALA A 27 14.55 8.94 6.80
N MET A 28 15.56 8.21 7.28
CA MET A 28 15.78 6.80 6.94
C MET A 28 14.62 5.93 7.38
N SER A 29 14.10 6.13 8.58
CA SER A 29 12.93 5.40 9.07
C SER A 29 11.69 5.65 8.19
N VAL A 30 11.43 6.90 7.79
CA VAL A 30 10.30 7.23 6.93
C VAL A 30 10.45 6.63 5.53
N ILE A 31 11.65 6.63 4.95
CA ILE A 31 11.92 6.07 3.64
C ILE A 31 11.74 4.55 3.66
N VAL A 32 12.46 3.85 4.55
CA VAL A 32 12.56 2.38 4.53
C VAL A 32 11.36 1.71 5.20
N GLN A 33 10.83 2.31 6.29
CA GLN A 33 9.86 1.62 7.16
C GLN A 33 8.43 2.17 7.08
N ARG A 34 8.15 3.15 6.20
CA ARG A 34 6.82 3.77 6.14
C ARG A 34 6.30 4.07 4.75
N ALA A 35 7.03 4.89 3.97
CA ALA A 35 6.47 5.54 2.80
C ALA A 35 6.60 4.72 1.50
N LEU A 36 7.67 3.96 1.35
CA LEU A 36 7.96 3.24 0.12
C LEU A 36 7.52 1.78 0.20
N PRO A 37 6.97 1.24 -0.91
CA PRO A 37 6.69 -0.19 -1.02
C PRO A 37 7.97 -0.98 -1.29
N ASP A 38 8.01 -2.24 -0.88
CA ASP A 38 9.02 -3.18 -1.37
C ASP A 38 8.68 -3.61 -2.79
N VAL A 39 9.68 -3.67 -3.67
CA VAL A 39 9.47 -4.02 -5.09
C VAL A 39 8.98 -5.46 -5.28
N ARG A 40 9.33 -6.35 -4.35
CA ARG A 40 9.03 -7.79 -4.44
C ARG A 40 7.55 -8.11 -4.18
N ASP A 41 6.94 -7.46 -3.18
CA ASP A 41 5.53 -7.68 -2.81
C ASP A 41 4.61 -6.46 -3.04
N GLY A 42 5.18 -5.31 -3.43
CA GLY A 42 4.43 -4.09 -3.69
C GLY A 42 3.80 -3.44 -2.46
N LEU A 43 4.16 -3.87 -1.26
CA LEU A 43 3.50 -3.47 -0.03
C LEU A 43 4.37 -2.55 0.81
N LYS A 44 3.74 -1.56 1.44
CA LYS A 44 4.35 -0.82 2.55
C LYS A 44 4.33 -1.71 3.81
N PRO A 45 5.23 -1.45 4.77
CA PRO A 45 5.28 -2.26 6.00
C PRO A 45 3.93 -2.41 6.72
N VAL A 46 3.14 -1.34 6.82
CA VAL A 46 1.81 -1.40 7.45
C VAL A 46 0.85 -2.35 6.72
N HIS A 47 0.84 -2.34 5.38
CA HIS A 47 -0.02 -3.24 4.58
C HIS A 47 0.40 -4.71 4.76
N ARG A 48 1.70 -4.98 4.72
CA ARG A 48 2.25 -6.33 4.93
C ARG A 48 1.89 -6.87 6.32
N ARG A 49 2.04 -6.06 7.36
CA ARG A 49 1.68 -6.40 8.74
C ARG A 49 0.19 -6.66 8.92
N ILE A 50 -0.66 -5.87 8.25
CA ILE A 50 -2.12 -6.09 8.24
C ILE A 50 -2.45 -7.46 7.64
N LEU A 51 -1.96 -7.76 6.45
CA LEU A 51 -2.27 -9.03 5.77
C LEU A 51 -1.71 -10.22 6.54
N TYR A 52 -0.50 -10.11 7.08
CA TYR A 52 0.10 -11.16 7.89
C TYR A 52 -0.69 -11.41 9.19
N ALA A 53 -1.07 -10.35 9.91
CA ALA A 53 -1.91 -10.48 11.10
C ALA A 53 -3.30 -11.07 10.78
N MET A 54 -3.88 -10.76 9.61
CA MET A 54 -5.14 -11.37 9.18
C MET A 54 -4.97 -12.87 8.89
N GLN A 55 -3.84 -13.30 8.33
CA GLN A 55 -3.49 -14.69 8.10
C GLN A 55 -3.39 -15.45 9.45
N GLU A 56 -2.62 -14.93 10.40
CA GLU A 56 -2.49 -15.52 11.73
C GLU A 56 -3.83 -15.61 12.49
N ALA A 57 -4.67 -14.57 12.33
CA ALA A 57 -6.01 -14.56 12.92
C ALA A 57 -7.02 -15.48 12.22
N GLY A 58 -6.61 -16.19 11.14
CA GLY A 58 -7.46 -17.10 10.36
C GLY A 58 -8.62 -16.40 9.68
N MET A 59 -8.39 -15.18 9.14
CA MET A 59 -9.41 -14.36 8.48
C MET A 59 -9.41 -14.58 6.96
N ALA A 60 -9.45 -15.83 6.53
CA ALA A 60 -9.48 -16.20 5.12
C ALA A 60 -10.78 -15.75 4.42
N SER A 61 -10.74 -15.62 3.10
CA SER A 61 -11.83 -15.10 2.25
C SER A 61 -13.12 -15.93 2.35
N ASN A 62 -13.00 -17.20 2.69
CA ASN A 62 -14.11 -18.13 2.89
C ASN A 62 -14.60 -18.23 4.34
N LYS A 63 -14.04 -17.43 5.25
CA LYS A 63 -14.41 -17.39 6.67
C LYS A 63 -15.34 -16.20 6.96
N PRO A 64 -16.09 -16.24 8.08
CA PRO A 64 -16.91 -15.11 8.51
C PRO A 64 -16.07 -13.84 8.70
N TYR A 65 -16.69 -12.70 8.43
CA TYR A 65 -16.11 -11.39 8.73
C TYR A 65 -15.83 -11.24 10.23
N LYS A 66 -14.81 -10.48 10.57
CA LYS A 66 -14.49 -10.08 11.96
C LYS A 66 -14.44 -8.56 12.05
N LYS A 67 -14.75 -8.00 13.22
CA LYS A 67 -14.68 -6.54 13.44
C LYS A 67 -13.31 -5.98 13.10
N SER A 68 -13.29 -4.85 12.37
CA SER A 68 -12.04 -4.17 12.00
C SER A 68 -11.20 -3.79 13.23
N ALA A 69 -11.85 -3.40 14.33
CA ALA A 69 -11.17 -3.11 15.59
C ALA A 69 -10.34 -4.28 16.14
N ARG A 70 -10.74 -5.53 15.86
CA ARG A 70 -9.97 -6.70 16.28
C ARG A 70 -8.64 -6.78 15.54
N ILE A 71 -8.66 -6.63 14.20
CA ILE A 71 -7.40 -6.72 13.43
C ILE A 71 -6.51 -5.50 13.69
N VAL A 72 -7.08 -4.31 13.90
CA VAL A 72 -6.32 -3.14 14.32
C VAL A 72 -5.57 -3.42 15.62
N GLY A 73 -6.25 -4.00 16.63
CA GLY A 73 -5.62 -4.37 17.90
C GLY A 73 -4.51 -5.41 17.75
N GLU A 74 -4.70 -6.46 16.94
CA GLU A 74 -3.67 -7.48 16.66
C GLU A 74 -2.43 -6.86 16.00
N VAL A 75 -2.61 -5.99 15.01
CA VAL A 75 -1.51 -5.32 14.31
C VAL A 75 -0.73 -4.40 15.24
N LEU A 76 -1.44 -3.58 16.04
CA LEU A 76 -0.79 -2.68 17.00
C LEU A 76 -0.02 -3.41 18.08
N GLY A 77 -0.64 -4.44 18.65
CA GLY A 77 -0.05 -5.17 19.75
C GLY A 77 1.15 -6.04 19.37
N LYS A 78 1.19 -6.51 18.10
CA LYS A 78 2.21 -7.48 17.68
C LYS A 78 3.28 -6.91 16.75
N TYR A 79 2.92 -5.99 15.84
CA TYR A 79 3.80 -5.67 14.71
C TYR A 79 4.01 -4.18 14.44
N HIS A 80 3.04 -3.31 14.76
CA HIS A 80 3.06 -1.92 14.29
C HIS A 80 2.71 -0.93 15.41
N PRO A 81 3.68 -0.53 16.26
CA PRO A 81 3.44 0.29 17.46
C PRO A 81 3.23 1.78 17.10
N HIS A 82 2.18 2.05 16.31
CA HIS A 82 1.77 3.39 15.89
C HIS A 82 0.29 3.64 16.24
N GLY A 83 -0.27 4.78 15.84
CA GLY A 83 -1.67 5.11 16.14
C GLY A 83 -2.67 4.15 15.47
N ASP A 84 -3.73 3.80 16.16
CA ASP A 84 -4.82 2.93 15.68
C ASP A 84 -5.50 3.47 14.43
N THR A 85 -5.69 4.78 14.35
CA THR A 85 -6.26 5.46 13.18
C THR A 85 -5.44 5.18 11.93
N SER A 86 -4.10 5.22 12.01
CA SER A 86 -3.22 4.99 10.85
C SER A 86 -3.34 3.55 10.31
N VAL A 87 -3.47 2.58 11.20
CA VAL A 87 -3.68 1.17 10.81
C VAL A 87 -5.08 0.98 10.23
N TYR A 88 -6.09 1.57 10.86
CA TYR A 88 -7.47 1.48 10.36
C TYR A 88 -7.61 2.13 8.98
N ASP A 89 -7.04 3.32 8.77
CA ASP A 89 -7.06 4.01 7.47
C ASP A 89 -6.36 3.18 6.37
N ALA A 90 -5.29 2.46 6.71
CA ALA A 90 -4.65 1.54 5.78
C ALA A 90 -5.57 0.36 5.41
N ILE A 91 -6.26 -0.24 6.39
CA ILE A 91 -7.27 -1.30 6.14
C ILE A 91 -8.40 -0.77 5.26
N VAL A 92 -8.91 0.44 5.56
CA VAL A 92 -9.98 1.08 4.78
C VAL A 92 -9.57 1.23 3.32
N ARG A 93 -8.37 1.74 3.03
CA ARG A 93 -7.87 1.90 1.66
C ARG A 93 -7.73 0.57 0.92
N LEU A 94 -7.29 -0.49 1.60
CA LEU A 94 -7.18 -1.83 1.01
C LEU A 94 -8.55 -2.47 0.70
N ALA A 95 -9.64 -1.96 1.31
CA ALA A 95 -11.01 -2.40 1.11
C ALA A 95 -11.83 -1.50 0.17
N GLN A 96 -11.36 -0.30 -0.17
CA GLN A 96 -12.06 0.66 -1.02
C GLN A 96 -11.84 0.34 -2.51
N ASN A 97 -12.90 0.00 -3.23
CA ASN A 97 -12.87 -0.32 -4.64
C ASN A 97 -12.58 0.89 -5.56
N PHE A 98 -12.70 2.11 -5.04
CA PHE A 98 -12.34 3.35 -5.73
C PHE A 98 -10.91 3.82 -5.42
N SER A 99 -10.23 3.21 -4.44
CA SER A 99 -8.84 3.52 -4.06
C SER A 99 -7.85 2.42 -4.48
N THR A 100 -8.28 1.16 -4.47
CA THR A 100 -7.45 -0.01 -4.75
C THR A 100 -8.02 -0.79 -5.93
N ARG A 101 -7.23 -0.99 -6.98
CA ARG A 101 -7.68 -1.66 -8.22
C ARG A 101 -8.03 -3.13 -8.00
N TYR A 102 -7.22 -3.85 -7.24
CA TYR A 102 -7.45 -5.25 -6.83
C TYR A 102 -7.46 -5.32 -5.32
N LEU A 103 -8.63 -5.44 -4.74
CA LEU A 103 -8.83 -5.40 -3.30
C LEU A 103 -8.02 -6.48 -2.58
N MET A 104 -7.31 -6.09 -1.53
CA MET A 104 -6.60 -7.00 -0.63
C MET A 104 -7.44 -7.34 0.62
N VAL A 105 -8.37 -6.47 0.97
CA VAL A 105 -9.30 -6.65 2.09
C VAL A 105 -10.72 -6.65 1.54
N ASP A 106 -11.51 -7.63 1.96
CA ASP A 106 -12.95 -7.71 1.72
C ASP A 106 -13.65 -7.10 2.94
N GLY A 107 -14.29 -5.95 2.73
CA GLY A 107 -14.93 -5.14 3.76
C GLY A 107 -16.44 -5.27 3.76
N HIS A 108 -17.04 -5.33 4.95
CA HIS A 108 -18.49 -5.30 5.17
C HIS A 108 -18.86 -4.12 6.06
N GLY A 109 -19.74 -3.26 5.56
CA GLY A 109 -20.15 -2.01 6.21
C GLY A 109 -19.80 -0.77 5.38
N ASN A 110 -19.74 0.39 6.02
CA ASN A 110 -19.42 1.65 5.35
C ASN A 110 -17.91 1.92 5.42
N PHE A 111 -17.24 1.81 4.27
CA PHE A 111 -15.83 2.13 4.09
C PHE A 111 -15.60 3.48 3.38
N GLY A 112 -16.58 4.37 3.40
CA GLY A 112 -16.51 5.66 2.73
C GLY A 112 -17.06 5.62 1.30
N SER A 113 -17.03 6.77 0.64
CA SER A 113 -17.49 6.93 -0.74
C SER A 113 -16.48 7.74 -1.56
N VAL A 114 -16.60 7.65 -2.88
CA VAL A 114 -15.84 8.48 -3.81
C VAL A 114 -16.16 9.98 -3.66
N ASP A 115 -17.34 10.30 -3.14
CA ASP A 115 -17.78 11.69 -2.89
C ASP A 115 -17.15 12.31 -1.64
N GLY A 116 -16.27 11.56 -0.94
CA GLY A 116 -15.51 12.06 0.19
C GLY A 116 -16.09 11.73 1.57
N ASP A 117 -17.11 10.88 1.66
CA ASP A 117 -17.59 10.38 2.95
C ASP A 117 -16.52 9.55 3.63
N SER A 118 -16.32 9.76 4.92
CA SER A 118 -15.40 8.98 5.72
C SER A 118 -15.94 7.59 6.01
N ALA A 119 -15.03 6.63 6.19
CA ALA A 119 -15.42 5.31 6.68
C ALA A 119 -16.04 5.40 8.08
N ALA A 120 -16.97 4.49 8.38
CA ALA A 120 -17.51 4.34 9.74
C ALA A 120 -16.41 3.90 10.71
N ALA A 121 -16.57 4.18 12.01
CA ALA A 121 -15.60 3.78 13.01
C ALA A 121 -15.37 2.24 13.00
N MET A 122 -14.13 1.81 13.28
CA MET A 122 -13.68 0.41 13.21
C MET A 122 -14.49 -0.59 14.04
N ARG A 123 -15.26 -0.11 15.02
CA ARG A 123 -16.17 -0.95 15.81
C ARG A 123 -17.44 -1.37 15.04
N TYR A 124 -17.79 -0.65 13.98
CA TYR A 124 -18.97 -0.94 13.14
C TYR A 124 -18.61 -1.76 11.90
N THR A 125 -17.46 -1.52 11.29
CA THR A 125 -17.02 -2.21 10.09
C THR A 125 -16.46 -3.60 10.40
N GLU A 126 -16.54 -4.48 9.42
CA GLU A 126 -16.05 -5.86 9.49
C GLU A 126 -15.18 -6.16 8.27
N VAL A 127 -14.19 -7.01 8.43
CA VAL A 127 -13.20 -7.33 7.39
C VAL A 127 -12.83 -8.80 7.40
N ARG A 128 -12.36 -9.26 6.25
CA ARG A 128 -11.63 -10.50 6.02
C ARG A 128 -10.66 -10.33 4.86
N MET A 129 -9.76 -11.26 4.62
CA MET A 129 -8.89 -11.19 3.44
C MET A 129 -9.71 -11.36 2.16
N ALA A 130 -9.34 -10.64 1.11
CA ALA A 130 -9.76 -10.93 -0.24
C ALA A 130 -8.92 -12.10 -0.82
N LYS A 131 -9.41 -12.76 -1.88
CA LYS A 131 -8.70 -13.89 -2.50
C LYS A 131 -7.30 -13.53 -3.00
N VAL A 132 -7.11 -12.31 -3.50
CA VAL A 132 -5.79 -11.85 -3.96
C VAL A 132 -4.79 -11.80 -2.80
N ALA A 133 -5.22 -11.37 -1.61
CA ALA A 133 -4.36 -11.36 -0.43
C ALA A 133 -3.95 -12.78 0.02
N GLU A 134 -4.82 -13.76 -0.11
CA GLU A 134 -4.47 -15.17 0.17
C GLU A 134 -3.37 -15.67 -0.78
N VAL A 135 -3.46 -15.33 -2.07
CA VAL A 135 -2.43 -15.67 -3.07
C VAL A 135 -1.09 -14.98 -2.76
N MET A 136 -1.11 -13.77 -2.20
CA MET A 136 0.10 -13.07 -1.74
C MET A 136 0.79 -13.77 -0.57
N LEU A 137 0.02 -14.46 0.29
CA LEU A 137 0.48 -15.15 1.49
C LEU A 137 0.70 -16.65 1.27
N GLU A 138 0.33 -17.18 0.11
CA GLU A 138 0.48 -18.60 -0.19
C GLU A 138 1.94 -19.03 -0.08
N ASP A 139 2.17 -20.18 0.55
CA ASP A 139 3.50 -20.74 0.81
C ASP A 139 4.36 -19.99 1.85
N ILE A 140 3.82 -19.05 2.61
CA ILE A 140 4.56 -18.33 3.64
C ILE A 140 5.13 -19.26 4.73
N GLU A 141 4.46 -20.40 4.99
CA GLU A 141 4.89 -21.42 5.94
C GLU A 141 6.00 -22.36 5.40
N LYS A 142 6.42 -22.17 4.13
CA LYS A 142 7.38 -23.05 3.45
C LYS A 142 8.78 -22.45 3.35
N GLU A 143 9.15 -21.56 4.25
CA GLU A 143 10.46 -20.89 4.27
C GLU A 143 10.80 -20.17 2.94
N THR A 144 9.78 -19.61 2.29
CA THR A 144 9.93 -18.89 1.01
C THR A 144 10.43 -17.48 1.17
N VAL A 145 10.33 -16.92 2.37
CA VAL A 145 10.74 -15.55 2.71
C VAL A 145 11.40 -15.51 4.09
N ASP A 146 12.26 -14.53 4.30
CA ASP A 146 12.92 -14.31 5.58
C ASP A 146 11.96 -13.68 6.61
N PHE A 147 12.09 -14.12 7.86
CA PHE A 147 11.41 -13.57 9.01
C PHE A 147 12.38 -12.76 9.87
N VAL A 148 11.98 -11.56 10.24
CA VAL A 148 12.74 -10.66 11.12
C VAL A 148 12.02 -10.48 12.46
N PRO A 149 12.74 -10.14 13.55
CA PRO A 149 12.09 -9.77 14.79
C PRO A 149 11.13 -8.59 14.61
N ASN A 150 10.01 -8.59 15.34
CA ASN A 150 9.13 -7.45 15.45
C ASN A 150 9.75 -6.34 16.33
N TYR A 151 9.02 -5.25 16.59
CA TYR A 151 9.53 -4.06 17.28
C TYR A 151 10.03 -4.29 18.72
N ASP A 152 9.52 -5.31 19.42
CA ASP A 152 9.90 -5.67 20.81
C ASP A 152 10.65 -7.01 20.90
N GLU A 153 11.01 -7.59 19.74
CA GLU A 153 11.73 -8.87 19.61
C GLU A 153 10.99 -10.09 20.18
N SER A 154 9.72 -9.94 20.59
CA SER A 154 8.92 -11.03 21.16
C SER A 154 8.38 -12.00 20.11
N LEU A 155 8.15 -11.50 18.89
CA LEU A 155 7.60 -12.24 17.75
C LEU A 155 8.46 -12.03 16.49
N LYS A 156 8.11 -12.75 15.44
CA LYS A 156 8.71 -12.54 14.12
C LYS A 156 7.65 -12.12 13.11
N GLU A 157 8.05 -11.28 12.17
CA GLU A 157 7.22 -10.86 11.03
C GLU A 157 7.95 -11.14 9.71
N PRO A 158 7.25 -11.38 8.60
CA PRO A 158 7.89 -11.59 7.32
C PRO A 158 8.49 -10.29 6.80
N SER A 159 9.72 -10.35 6.30
CA SER A 159 10.40 -9.20 5.67
C SER A 159 9.69 -8.75 4.40
N VAL A 160 9.16 -9.71 3.63
CA VAL A 160 8.28 -9.54 2.46
C VAL A 160 7.29 -10.70 2.42
N LEU A 161 6.21 -10.58 1.65
CA LEU A 161 5.32 -11.70 1.37
C LEU A 161 5.84 -12.52 0.17
N PRO A 162 5.48 -13.82 0.06
CA PRO A 162 5.85 -14.66 -1.09
C PRO A 162 5.37 -14.10 -2.43
N ALA A 163 4.24 -13.40 -2.45
CA ALA A 163 3.75 -12.54 -3.52
C ALA A 163 3.72 -13.19 -4.91
N LYS A 164 2.83 -14.16 -5.11
CA LYS A 164 2.64 -14.82 -6.42
C LYS A 164 1.97 -13.93 -7.49
N VAL A 165 1.59 -12.70 -7.15
CA VAL A 165 1.05 -11.70 -8.08
C VAL A 165 1.90 -10.42 -8.02
N PRO A 166 2.10 -9.71 -9.12
CA PRO A 166 2.92 -8.50 -9.20
C PRO A 166 2.19 -7.29 -8.60
N ALA A 167 1.96 -7.30 -7.29
CA ALA A 167 1.08 -6.35 -6.60
C ALA A 167 1.53 -4.89 -6.74
N LEU A 168 2.85 -4.63 -6.88
CA LEU A 168 3.34 -3.28 -7.13
C LEU A 168 2.79 -2.69 -8.42
N LEU A 169 2.69 -3.48 -9.48
CA LEU A 169 2.17 -3.02 -10.78
C LEU A 169 0.65 -3.01 -10.80
N ILE A 170 -0.01 -4.04 -10.30
CA ILE A 170 -1.47 -4.15 -10.42
C ILE A 170 -2.24 -3.18 -9.50
N ASN A 171 -1.68 -2.82 -8.34
CA ASN A 171 -2.29 -1.86 -7.41
C ASN A 171 -1.57 -0.51 -7.35
N GLY A 172 -0.35 -0.45 -7.85
CA GLY A 172 0.48 0.74 -7.72
C GLY A 172 0.85 1.05 -6.28
N SER A 173 1.47 2.19 -6.07
CA SER A 173 1.74 2.73 -4.73
C SER A 173 2.04 4.22 -4.81
N ALA A 174 1.49 5.01 -3.92
CA ALA A 174 1.85 6.40 -3.74
C ALA A 174 2.38 6.63 -2.33
N GLY A 175 3.46 7.37 -2.19
CA GLY A 175 4.07 7.67 -0.89
C GLY A 175 4.94 8.90 -0.93
N ILE A 176 4.91 9.66 0.16
CA ILE A 176 5.75 10.85 0.35
C ILE A 176 6.71 10.53 1.51
N ALA A 177 7.99 10.49 1.19
CA ALA A 177 9.06 10.31 2.17
C ALA A 177 9.84 11.62 2.36
N VAL A 178 10.90 11.58 3.16
CA VAL A 178 11.81 12.72 3.31
C VAL A 178 12.76 12.76 2.10
N GLY A 179 12.74 13.84 1.34
CA GLY A 179 13.62 14.04 0.18
C GLY A 179 13.21 13.29 -1.09
N MET A 180 12.21 12.39 -1.03
CA MET A 180 11.72 11.66 -2.22
C MET A 180 10.24 11.29 -2.10
N ALA A 181 9.62 11.02 -3.24
CA ALA A 181 8.25 10.53 -3.32
C ALA A 181 8.15 9.44 -4.39
N THR A 182 7.15 8.57 -4.25
CA THR A 182 6.77 7.60 -5.26
C THR A 182 5.30 7.75 -5.62
N ASN A 183 4.97 7.54 -6.90
CA ASN A 183 3.60 7.53 -7.38
C ASN A 183 3.48 6.58 -8.58
N ILE A 184 3.35 5.30 -8.29
CA ILE A 184 3.22 4.23 -9.27
C ILE A 184 1.73 3.97 -9.49
N PRO A 185 1.21 4.16 -10.71
CA PRO A 185 -0.20 3.90 -11.00
C PRO A 185 -0.50 2.40 -11.05
N PRO A 186 -1.77 2.00 -10.82
CA PRO A 186 -2.20 0.62 -10.99
C PRO A 186 -2.31 0.25 -12.48
N HIS A 187 -2.22 -1.06 -12.79
CA HIS A 187 -2.29 -1.62 -14.13
C HIS A 187 -3.23 -2.82 -14.18
N ASN A 188 -3.69 -3.16 -15.38
CA ASN A 188 -4.53 -4.33 -15.61
C ASN A 188 -3.72 -5.62 -15.42
N LEU A 189 -4.24 -6.55 -14.61
CA LEU A 189 -3.55 -7.80 -14.28
C LEU A 189 -3.25 -8.64 -15.52
N SER A 190 -4.19 -8.77 -16.45
CA SER A 190 -3.98 -9.55 -17.68
C SER A 190 -2.87 -8.96 -18.53
N GLU A 191 -2.87 -7.64 -18.74
CA GLU A 191 -1.81 -6.94 -19.48
C GLU A 191 -0.44 -7.10 -18.81
N VAL A 192 -0.38 -7.05 -17.48
CA VAL A 192 0.88 -7.26 -16.75
C VAL A 192 1.37 -8.70 -16.88
N VAL A 193 0.46 -9.69 -16.81
CA VAL A 193 0.81 -11.10 -17.01
C VAL A 193 1.31 -11.36 -18.44
N ASP A 194 0.64 -10.79 -19.45
CA ASP A 194 1.09 -10.89 -20.84
C ASP A 194 2.49 -10.28 -21.02
N GLY A 195 2.75 -9.12 -20.41
CA GLY A 195 4.08 -8.51 -20.40
C GLY A 195 5.14 -9.36 -19.68
N LEU A 196 4.77 -10.04 -18.60
CA LEU A 196 5.66 -10.98 -17.89
C LEU A 196 5.98 -12.20 -18.76
N ILE A 197 5.02 -12.76 -19.49
CA ILE A 197 5.24 -13.85 -20.45
C ILE A 197 6.23 -13.41 -21.53
N MET A 198 6.02 -12.23 -22.12
CA MET A 198 6.96 -11.67 -23.11
C MET A 198 8.38 -11.51 -22.55
N LEU A 199 8.53 -11.07 -21.31
CA LEU A 199 9.83 -10.91 -20.65
C LEU A 199 10.50 -12.28 -20.35
N ILE A 200 9.72 -13.31 -20.02
CA ILE A 200 10.24 -14.68 -19.81
C ILE A 200 10.73 -15.27 -21.13
N ASP A 201 9.97 -15.07 -22.21
CA ASP A 201 10.32 -15.58 -23.54
C ASP A 201 11.53 -14.84 -24.15
N ASN A 202 11.69 -13.55 -23.82
CA ASN A 202 12.80 -12.71 -24.26
C ASN A 202 13.25 -11.78 -23.13
N SER A 203 14.31 -12.18 -22.40
CA SER A 203 14.86 -11.41 -21.28
C SER A 203 15.46 -10.05 -21.66
N ASP A 204 15.79 -9.85 -22.94
CA ASP A 204 16.40 -8.64 -23.48
C ASP A 204 15.35 -7.71 -24.13
N ILE A 205 14.05 -7.99 -23.93
CA ILE A 205 12.95 -7.19 -24.45
C ILE A 205 13.03 -5.77 -23.96
N GLU A 206 12.82 -4.80 -24.86
CA GLU A 206 12.84 -3.39 -24.51
C GLU A 206 11.45 -2.86 -24.09
N ILE A 207 11.46 -1.74 -23.33
CA ILE A 207 10.23 -1.11 -22.81
C ILE A 207 9.20 -0.81 -23.90
N PRO A 208 9.56 -0.25 -25.09
CA PRO A 208 8.59 0.00 -26.15
C PRO A 208 7.85 -1.26 -26.63
N GLU A 209 8.52 -2.40 -26.62
CA GLU A 209 7.93 -3.68 -26.99
C GLU A 209 7.00 -4.21 -25.91
N LEU A 210 7.41 -4.14 -24.63
CA LEU A 210 6.53 -4.45 -23.48
C LEU A 210 5.27 -3.58 -23.44
N MET A 211 5.34 -2.34 -23.89
CA MET A 211 4.19 -1.44 -24.00
C MET A 211 3.15 -1.88 -25.03
N THR A 212 3.43 -2.88 -25.86
CA THR A 212 2.41 -3.49 -26.73
C THR A 212 1.42 -4.33 -25.94
N ALA A 213 1.88 -4.96 -24.85
CA ALA A 213 1.06 -5.69 -23.89
C ALA A 213 0.53 -4.76 -22.79
N ILE A 214 1.41 -4.03 -22.10
CA ILE A 214 1.06 -3.10 -21.00
C ILE A 214 0.88 -1.70 -21.59
N LYS A 215 -0.34 -1.38 -21.98
CA LYS A 215 -0.65 -0.15 -22.72
C LYS A 215 -0.59 1.12 -21.87
N GLY A 216 -0.85 1.00 -20.58
CA GLY A 216 -0.87 2.12 -19.65
C GLY A 216 -1.56 1.82 -18.32
N PRO A 217 -1.69 2.83 -17.45
CA PRO A 217 -2.40 2.70 -16.20
C PRO A 217 -3.86 2.28 -16.36
N ASP A 218 -4.37 1.49 -15.38
CA ASP A 218 -5.76 1.06 -15.28
C ASP A 218 -6.30 1.48 -13.89
N PHE A 219 -6.94 2.65 -13.85
CA PHE A 219 -7.41 3.24 -12.60
C PHE A 219 -8.70 2.58 -12.10
N PRO A 220 -8.89 2.43 -10.77
CA PRO A 220 -10.08 1.79 -10.18
C PRO A 220 -11.41 2.43 -10.61
N THR A 221 -11.42 3.76 -10.77
CA THR A 221 -12.62 4.53 -11.15
C THR A 221 -12.73 4.78 -12.65
N GLY A 222 -11.84 4.21 -13.46
CA GLY A 222 -11.84 4.39 -14.92
C GLY A 222 -11.27 5.74 -15.36
N ALA A 223 -11.99 6.45 -16.21
CA ALA A 223 -11.62 7.68 -16.91
C ALA A 223 -10.91 7.44 -18.25
N THR A 224 -10.75 8.51 -19.03
CA THR A 224 -10.03 8.50 -20.31
C THR A 224 -8.64 9.12 -20.14
N ILE A 225 -7.60 8.41 -20.54
CA ILE A 225 -6.22 8.94 -20.57
C ILE A 225 -6.04 9.75 -21.86
N LEU A 226 -5.51 10.96 -21.73
CA LEU A 226 -5.27 11.89 -22.83
C LEU A 226 -3.82 11.83 -23.30
N GLY A 227 -3.61 11.14 -24.44
CA GLY A 227 -2.29 10.98 -25.05
C GLY A 227 -1.44 9.88 -24.39
N THR A 228 -0.41 9.42 -25.08
CA THR A 228 0.46 8.31 -24.65
C THR A 228 1.87 8.75 -24.27
N GLU A 229 2.24 10.01 -24.57
CA GLU A 229 3.61 10.50 -24.33
C GLU A 229 4.00 10.48 -22.83
N GLY A 230 3.06 10.86 -21.95
CA GLY A 230 3.29 10.83 -20.50
C GLY A 230 3.52 9.42 -19.98
N ILE A 231 2.78 8.41 -20.49
CA ILE A 231 2.97 7.00 -20.16
C ILE A 231 4.34 6.53 -20.63
N ARG A 232 4.69 6.79 -21.91
CA ARG A 232 5.99 6.41 -22.48
C ARG A 232 7.13 7.00 -21.66
N SER A 233 7.06 8.31 -21.35
CA SER A 233 8.05 8.98 -20.52
C SER A 233 8.18 8.34 -19.16
N ALA A 234 7.04 8.07 -18.49
CA ALA A 234 7.04 7.43 -17.17
C ALA A 234 7.70 6.05 -17.19
N TYR A 235 7.41 5.22 -18.18
CA TYR A 235 7.94 3.86 -18.26
C TYR A 235 9.42 3.81 -18.66
N THR A 236 9.88 4.75 -19.50
CA THR A 236 11.28 4.76 -19.96
C THR A 236 12.22 5.49 -18.99
N THR A 237 11.76 6.53 -18.33
CA THR A 237 12.61 7.39 -17.49
C THR A 237 12.27 7.37 -16.00
N GLY A 238 11.17 6.71 -15.63
CA GLY A 238 10.60 6.76 -14.27
C GLY A 238 9.87 8.07 -13.96
N ARG A 239 9.72 8.99 -14.93
CA ARG A 239 9.04 10.29 -14.74
C ARG A 239 8.13 10.59 -15.91
N GLY A 240 6.85 10.87 -15.64
CA GLY A 240 5.86 11.22 -16.65
C GLY A 240 4.62 11.85 -16.03
N ILE A 241 3.86 12.57 -16.83
CA ILE A 241 2.59 13.18 -16.43
C ILE A 241 1.49 12.51 -17.24
N VAL A 242 0.66 11.72 -16.61
CA VAL A 242 -0.51 11.10 -17.21
C VAL A 242 -1.71 12.02 -16.98
N LYS A 243 -2.27 12.55 -18.06
CA LYS A 243 -3.48 13.39 -18.00
C LYS A 243 -4.71 12.51 -18.16
N ILE A 244 -5.67 12.69 -17.26
CA ILE A 244 -6.92 11.94 -17.28
C ILE A 244 -8.11 12.90 -17.38
N ARG A 245 -9.19 12.44 -18.01
CA ARG A 245 -10.47 13.13 -18.11
C ARG A 245 -11.58 12.19 -17.63
N ALA A 246 -12.40 12.67 -16.70
CA ALA A 246 -13.60 11.96 -16.29
C ALA A 246 -14.58 11.79 -17.47
N GLN A 247 -15.32 10.70 -17.48
CA GLN A 247 -16.50 10.54 -18.33
C GLN A 247 -17.70 10.99 -17.51
N ALA A 248 -18.49 11.91 -18.03
CA ALA A 248 -19.66 12.44 -17.36
C ALA A 248 -20.89 12.28 -18.23
N GLU A 249 -21.98 11.76 -17.66
CA GLU A 249 -23.30 11.67 -18.29
C GLU A 249 -24.29 12.52 -17.53
N ILE A 250 -25.16 13.22 -18.24
CA ILE A 250 -26.21 14.05 -17.63
C ILE A 250 -27.56 13.37 -17.86
N GLU A 251 -28.15 12.91 -16.77
CA GLU A 251 -29.50 12.33 -16.80
C GLU A 251 -30.54 13.43 -16.46
N PRO A 252 -31.45 13.80 -17.40
CA PRO A 252 -32.48 14.75 -17.12
C PRO A 252 -33.59 14.11 -16.27
N MET A 253 -33.91 14.70 -15.13
CA MET A 253 -35.05 14.34 -14.28
C MET A 253 -36.13 15.40 -14.37
N GLN A 254 -37.38 15.04 -14.01
CA GLN A 254 -38.55 15.96 -14.15
C GLN A 254 -38.38 17.34 -13.47
N LYS A 255 -37.53 17.47 -12.46
CA LYS A 255 -37.28 18.74 -11.74
C LYS A 255 -35.80 19.04 -11.52
N LEU A 256 -34.89 18.14 -11.82
CA LEU A 256 -33.45 18.21 -11.53
C LEU A 256 -32.67 17.52 -12.64
N SER A 257 -31.37 17.72 -12.68
CA SER A 257 -30.44 16.90 -13.49
C SER A 257 -29.46 16.20 -12.58
N LEU A 258 -29.16 14.94 -12.84
CA LEU A 258 -28.14 14.17 -12.14
C LEU A 258 -26.93 14.06 -13.07
N ILE A 259 -25.75 14.30 -12.53
CA ILE A 259 -24.48 14.15 -13.26
C ILE A 259 -23.80 12.90 -12.73
N HIS A 260 -23.54 11.94 -13.61
CA HIS A 260 -22.73 10.76 -13.31
C HIS A 260 -21.31 10.98 -13.81
N ILE A 261 -20.32 10.77 -12.95
CA ILE A 261 -18.89 10.96 -13.23
C ILE A 261 -18.14 9.66 -13.04
#